data_01d983df27d01feb2a063c5a98bf40a9
#
_entry.id   01d983df27d01feb2a063c5a98bf40a9
#
_cell.length_a   1.000
_cell.length_b   1.000
_cell.length_c   1.000
_cell.angle_alpha   90.00
_cell.angle_beta   90.00
_cell.angle_gamma   90.00
#
_symmetry.space_group_name_H-M   'P 1'
#
loop_
_entity.id
_entity.type
_entity.pdbx_description
1 polymer ?
#
loop_
_entity_poly.entity_id
_entity_poly.type
_entity_poly.pdbx_seq_one_letter_code
_entity_poly.pdbx_strand_id
1 'polypeptide(L)'
;MLSQQPEADALLDRDPLALVIGMVLDQQVPLEKAFSSPYVLAERLGHVPDAAEIAAMPEDDLVAIFSKPPALHRFPGSMAKRVQAMCRAVADHYDNDVTRVWTGATDGRDLLKRVGALPGFGKQKAQIFVALLGKQYGVDLPGWREAAGDYGPEGTYKSVADIRDPESLAKVRDYKKQLKAAAKATG
;
A
#
# COMPACT_ATOMS: atom_id res chain seq x y z
N MET A 1 -1.73 11.10 7.50
CA MET A 1 -3.10 10.77 7.95
C MET A 1 -3.34 9.28 8.12
N LEU A 2 -2.85 8.44 7.20
CA LEU A 2 -3.09 6.99 7.25
C LEU A 2 -2.43 6.30 8.45
N SER A 3 -1.23 6.72 8.82
CA SER A 3 -0.49 6.15 9.95
C SER A 3 -0.91 6.73 11.31
N GLN A 4 -1.59 7.85 11.35
CA GLN A 4 -1.89 8.64 12.54
C GLN A 4 -0.64 9.16 13.27
N GLN A 5 0.51 9.17 12.59
CA GLN A 5 1.79 9.69 13.08
C GLN A 5 2.34 10.69 12.06
N PRO A 6 2.59 11.95 12.45
CA PRO A 6 2.96 13.01 11.51
C PRO A 6 4.19 12.70 10.65
N GLU A 7 5.23 12.14 11.25
CA GLU A 7 6.47 11.82 10.52
C GLU A 7 6.28 10.68 9.52
N ALA A 8 5.53 9.65 9.91
CA ALA A 8 5.21 8.54 9.03
C ALA A 8 4.29 8.98 7.89
N ASP A 9 3.29 9.81 8.17
CA ASP A 9 2.41 10.37 7.15
C ASP A 9 3.18 11.27 6.18
N ALA A 10 4.12 12.09 6.68
CA ALA A 10 4.96 12.92 5.83
C ALA A 10 5.84 12.07 4.90
N LEU A 11 6.32 10.92 5.35
CA LEU A 11 7.06 9.99 4.49
C LEU A 11 6.17 9.43 3.37
N LEU A 12 4.95 9.01 3.69
CA LEU A 12 4.00 8.49 2.69
C LEU A 12 3.68 9.53 1.62
N ASP A 13 3.60 10.82 2.00
CA ASP A 13 3.28 11.90 1.07
C ASP A 13 4.44 12.23 0.11
N ARG A 14 5.69 12.05 0.55
CA ARG A 14 6.86 12.41 -0.25
C ARG A 14 7.54 11.22 -0.93
N ASP A 15 7.32 10.00 -0.45
CA ASP A 15 7.97 8.80 -0.99
C ASP A 15 6.94 7.79 -1.49
N PRO A 16 6.76 7.72 -2.82
CA PRO A 16 5.81 6.76 -3.41
C PRO A 16 6.11 5.30 -3.07
N LEU A 17 7.38 4.92 -2.90
CA LEU A 17 7.72 3.54 -2.51
C LEU A 17 7.21 3.23 -1.11
N ALA A 18 7.34 4.16 -0.15
CA ALA A 18 6.81 3.99 1.20
C ALA A 18 5.29 3.77 1.17
N LEU A 19 4.57 4.50 0.33
CA LEU A 19 3.13 4.31 0.15
C LEU A 19 2.82 2.89 -0.36
N VAL A 20 3.54 2.41 -1.36
CA VAL A 20 3.33 1.07 -1.93
C VAL A 20 3.68 -0.02 -0.91
N ILE A 21 4.74 0.16 -0.13
CA ILE A 21 5.08 -0.76 0.97
C ILE A 21 3.93 -0.81 1.99
N GLY A 22 3.40 0.35 2.39
CA GLY A 22 2.24 0.42 3.29
C GLY A 22 1.04 -0.35 2.75
N MET A 23 0.78 -0.24 1.46
CA MET A 23 -0.29 -1.01 0.79
C MET A 23 -0.04 -2.52 0.86
N VAL A 24 1.18 -2.97 0.62
CA VAL A 24 1.54 -4.40 0.74
C VAL A 24 1.29 -4.90 2.16
N LEU A 25 1.64 -4.09 3.16
CA LEU A 25 1.51 -4.45 4.58
C LEU A 25 0.08 -4.33 5.11
N ASP A 26 -0.82 -3.66 4.40
CA ASP A 26 -2.20 -3.44 4.84
C ASP A 26 -3.05 -4.70 4.71
N GLN A 27 -2.76 -5.68 5.55
CA GLN A 27 -3.51 -6.92 5.67
C GLN A 27 -3.31 -7.53 7.05
N GLN A 28 -4.39 -7.93 7.71
CA GLN A 28 -4.38 -8.62 9.01
C GLN A 28 -3.65 -7.85 10.14
N VAL A 29 -3.51 -6.57 9.98
CA VAL A 29 -3.02 -5.61 11.00
C VAL A 29 -3.87 -4.34 10.92
N PRO A 30 -3.91 -3.53 11.98
CA PRO A 30 -4.55 -2.22 11.90
C PRO A 30 -3.90 -1.37 10.79
N LEU A 31 -4.72 -0.58 10.11
CA LEU A 31 -4.30 0.27 8.99
C LEU A 31 -3.14 1.19 9.40
N GLU A 32 -3.23 1.79 10.60
CA GLU A 32 -2.18 2.67 11.12
C GLU A 32 -0.85 1.95 11.28
N LYS A 33 -0.88 0.70 11.68
CA LYS A 33 0.32 -0.13 11.79
C LYS A 33 0.95 -0.35 10.43
N ALA A 34 0.14 -0.74 9.43
CA ALA A 34 0.63 -0.98 8.08
C ALA A 34 1.30 0.27 7.49
N PHE A 35 0.68 1.44 7.64
CA PHE A 35 1.17 2.69 7.05
C PHE A 35 2.21 3.44 7.89
N SER A 36 2.42 3.06 9.15
CA SER A 36 3.57 3.54 9.94
C SER A 36 4.82 2.70 9.74
N SER A 37 4.68 1.46 9.32
CA SER A 37 5.80 0.52 9.20
C SER A 37 6.87 0.94 8.21
N PRO A 38 6.60 1.57 7.06
CA PRO A 38 7.65 2.09 6.17
C PRO A 38 8.57 3.11 6.85
N TYR A 39 8.01 3.96 7.72
CA TYR A 39 8.80 4.92 8.49
C TYR A 39 9.72 4.21 9.49
N VAL A 40 9.19 3.22 10.22
CA VAL A 40 10.00 2.43 11.16
C VAL A 40 11.10 1.66 10.44
N LEU A 41 10.82 1.13 9.24
CA LEU A 41 11.84 0.49 8.40
C LEU A 41 12.97 1.47 8.07
N ALA A 42 12.63 2.68 7.64
CA ALA A 42 13.61 3.72 7.34
C ALA A 42 14.45 4.10 8.57
N GLU A 43 13.81 4.22 9.75
CA GLU A 43 14.54 4.49 11.00
C GLU A 43 15.53 3.38 11.31
N ARG A 44 15.15 2.13 11.15
CA ARG A 44 16.02 0.97 11.43
C ARG A 44 17.18 0.86 10.45
N LEU A 45 17.00 1.30 9.22
CA LEU A 45 18.06 1.37 8.21
C LEU A 45 18.93 2.62 8.35
N GLY A 46 18.44 3.67 9.03
CA GLY A 46 19.13 4.95 9.14
C GLY A 46 18.93 5.89 7.95
N HIS A 47 18.14 5.48 6.97
CA HIS A 47 17.80 6.27 5.77
C HIS A 47 16.58 5.68 5.08
N VAL A 48 15.95 6.43 4.17
CA VAL A 48 14.84 5.95 3.35
C VAL A 48 15.39 5.10 2.20
N PRO A 49 15.08 3.79 2.16
CA PRO A 49 15.60 2.93 1.11
C PRO A 49 14.86 3.10 -0.21
N ASP A 50 15.56 2.87 -1.33
CA ASP A 50 14.90 2.67 -2.62
C ASP A 50 14.59 1.18 -2.85
N ALA A 51 13.88 0.87 -3.95
CA ALA A 51 13.48 -0.49 -4.26
C ALA A 51 14.69 -1.41 -4.52
N ALA A 52 15.69 -0.93 -5.23
CA ALA A 52 16.90 -1.69 -5.55
C ALA A 52 17.67 -2.09 -4.29
N GLU A 53 17.76 -1.20 -3.31
CA GLU A 53 18.41 -1.48 -2.02
C GLU A 53 17.71 -2.61 -1.28
N ILE A 54 16.39 -2.52 -1.14
CA ILE A 54 15.60 -3.57 -0.48
C ILE A 54 15.71 -4.89 -1.24
N ALA A 55 15.62 -4.85 -2.57
CA ALA A 55 15.72 -6.04 -3.41
C ALA A 55 17.09 -6.74 -3.28
N ALA A 56 18.16 -5.96 -3.10
CA ALA A 56 19.55 -6.47 -3.01
C ALA A 56 19.93 -6.96 -1.61
N MET A 57 19.16 -6.62 -0.57
CA MET A 57 19.46 -7.08 0.80
C MET A 57 19.40 -8.60 0.89
N PRO A 58 20.27 -9.22 1.70
CA PRO A 58 20.06 -10.63 2.07
C PRO A 58 18.69 -10.80 2.72
N GLU A 59 17.93 -11.79 2.29
CA GLU A 59 16.55 -12.01 2.76
C GLU A 59 16.49 -12.12 4.28
N ASP A 60 17.40 -12.88 4.88
CA ASP A 60 17.44 -13.07 6.33
C ASP A 60 17.70 -11.76 7.09
N ASP A 61 18.48 -10.86 6.53
CA ASP A 61 18.74 -9.54 7.13
C ASP A 61 17.45 -8.69 7.13
N LEU A 62 16.74 -8.69 6.03
CA LEU A 62 15.45 -7.95 5.94
C LEU A 62 14.40 -8.55 6.89
N VAL A 63 14.31 -9.87 6.95
CA VAL A 63 13.44 -10.58 7.91
C VAL A 63 13.78 -10.20 9.35
N ALA A 64 15.07 -10.12 9.70
CA ALA A 64 15.51 -9.73 11.03
C ALA A 64 15.09 -8.28 11.36
N ILE A 65 15.22 -7.37 10.41
CA ILE A 65 14.78 -5.97 10.58
C ILE A 65 13.27 -5.89 10.81
N PHE A 66 12.47 -6.63 10.04
CA PHE A 66 11.01 -6.66 10.20
C PHE A 66 10.59 -7.30 11.52
N SER A 67 11.34 -8.28 11.99
CA SER A 67 10.99 -9.09 13.18
C SER A 67 11.47 -8.46 14.49
N LYS A 68 12.40 -7.50 14.46
CA LYS A 68 12.89 -6.82 15.66
C LYS A 68 11.71 -6.20 16.43
N PRO A 69 11.57 -6.47 17.74
CA PRO A 69 10.47 -5.89 18.52
C PRO A 69 10.54 -4.35 18.64
N PRO A 70 9.42 -3.65 18.52
CA PRO A 70 8.12 -4.14 18.05
C PRO A 70 8.16 -4.48 16.55
N ALA A 71 7.70 -5.67 16.19
CA ALA A 71 7.75 -6.14 14.80
C ALA A 71 6.94 -5.22 13.87
N LEU A 72 7.39 -5.08 12.62
CA LEU A 72 6.74 -4.20 11.65
C LEU A 72 5.37 -4.73 11.18
N HIS A 73 5.11 -6.03 11.38
CA HIS A 73 3.86 -6.68 10.98
C HIS A 73 3.59 -7.87 11.90
N ARG A 74 2.35 -8.32 11.95
CA ARG A 74 1.96 -9.55 12.65
C ARG A 74 2.69 -10.79 12.11
N PHE A 75 2.95 -10.80 10.80
CA PHE A 75 3.68 -11.86 10.10
C PHE A 75 4.96 -11.29 9.49
N PRO A 76 5.96 -10.94 10.30
CA PRO A 76 7.08 -10.13 9.84
C PRO A 76 7.94 -10.82 8.79
N GLY A 77 8.21 -12.12 8.94
CA GLY A 77 9.02 -12.88 7.98
C GLY A 77 8.35 -12.98 6.61
N SER A 78 7.07 -13.35 6.59
CA SER A 78 6.28 -13.45 5.37
C SER A 78 6.15 -12.11 4.66
N MET A 79 5.90 -11.03 5.42
CA MET A 79 5.75 -9.70 4.85
C MET A 79 7.07 -9.10 4.37
N ALA A 80 8.18 -9.36 5.06
CA ALA A 80 9.50 -8.94 4.58
C ALA A 80 9.80 -9.54 3.20
N LYS A 81 9.54 -10.82 3.01
CA LYS A 81 9.72 -11.49 1.73
C LYS A 81 8.83 -10.91 0.63
N ARG A 82 7.61 -10.59 0.97
CA ARG A 82 6.63 -10.00 0.03
C ARG A 82 7.02 -8.59 -0.38
N VAL A 83 7.43 -7.76 0.57
CA VAL A 83 7.96 -6.42 0.28
C VAL A 83 9.20 -6.51 -0.59
N GLN A 84 10.12 -7.42 -0.29
CA GLN A 84 11.33 -7.62 -1.10
C GLN A 84 11.00 -8.05 -2.53
N ALA A 85 10.05 -8.96 -2.72
CA ALA A 85 9.61 -9.39 -4.04
C ALA A 85 8.99 -8.23 -4.83
N MET A 86 8.17 -7.39 -4.19
CA MET A 86 7.60 -6.19 -4.81
C MET A 86 8.71 -5.22 -5.21
N CYS A 87 9.67 -4.96 -4.33
CA CYS A 87 10.80 -4.07 -4.63
C CYS A 87 11.68 -4.61 -5.77
N ARG A 88 11.87 -5.92 -5.84
CA ARG A 88 12.61 -6.55 -6.94
C ARG A 88 11.88 -6.35 -8.28
N ALA A 89 10.57 -6.50 -8.32
CA ALA A 89 9.79 -6.24 -9.52
C ALA A 89 9.92 -4.77 -9.97
N VAL A 90 9.89 -3.83 -9.02
CA VAL A 90 10.10 -2.39 -9.32
C VAL A 90 11.50 -2.13 -9.86
N ALA A 91 12.53 -2.70 -9.23
CA ALA A 91 13.91 -2.53 -9.69
C ALA A 91 14.12 -3.12 -11.08
N ASP A 92 13.57 -4.31 -11.36
CA ASP A 92 13.80 -5.04 -12.61
C ASP A 92 12.96 -4.52 -13.78
N HIS A 93 11.71 -4.09 -13.53
CA HIS A 93 10.75 -3.77 -14.59
C HIS A 93 10.41 -2.28 -14.69
N TYR A 94 10.72 -1.49 -13.69
CA TYR A 94 10.37 -0.07 -13.62
C TYR A 94 11.58 0.84 -13.34
N ASP A 95 12.78 0.35 -13.64
CA ASP A 95 14.02 1.12 -13.54
C ASP A 95 14.21 1.73 -12.14
N ASN A 96 13.90 0.94 -11.11
CA ASN A 96 14.01 1.34 -9.69
C ASN A 96 13.15 2.57 -9.32
N ASP A 97 12.08 2.83 -10.08
CA ASP A 97 11.18 3.96 -9.86
C ASP A 97 9.72 3.46 -9.88
N VAL A 98 9.13 3.31 -8.69
CA VAL A 98 7.77 2.79 -8.57
C VAL A 98 6.73 3.69 -9.24
N THR A 99 7.00 5.00 -9.38
CA THR A 99 6.07 5.90 -10.06
C THR A 99 5.87 5.54 -11.53
N ARG A 100 6.80 4.83 -12.14
CA ARG A 100 6.69 4.38 -13.52
C ARG A 100 5.56 3.37 -13.73
N VAL A 101 5.11 2.72 -12.67
CA VAL A 101 3.92 1.86 -12.72
C VAL A 101 2.72 2.64 -13.24
N TRP A 102 2.52 3.86 -12.75
CA TRP A 102 1.38 4.69 -13.16
C TRP A 102 1.71 5.76 -14.19
N THR A 103 2.91 6.32 -14.19
CA THR A 103 3.28 7.33 -15.19
C THR A 103 3.42 6.74 -16.59
N GLY A 104 3.77 5.47 -16.69
CA GLY A 104 3.86 4.75 -17.98
C GLY A 104 2.56 4.08 -18.41
N ALA A 105 1.52 4.09 -17.57
CA ALA A 105 0.24 3.48 -17.90
C ALA A 105 -0.54 4.35 -18.92
N THR A 106 -1.24 3.70 -19.85
CA THR A 106 -1.98 4.39 -20.91
C THR A 106 -3.39 4.79 -20.50
N ASP A 107 -4.01 4.02 -19.60
CA ASP A 107 -5.36 4.24 -19.08
C ASP A 107 -5.54 3.52 -17.74
N GLY A 108 -6.72 3.63 -17.14
CA GLY A 108 -7.03 3.01 -15.87
C GLY A 108 -6.97 1.48 -15.91
N ARG A 109 -7.31 0.89 -17.02
CA ARG A 109 -7.28 -0.57 -17.21
C ARG A 109 -5.84 -1.10 -17.25
N ASP A 110 -4.97 -0.40 -17.97
CA ASP A 110 -3.54 -0.70 -18.00
C ASP A 110 -2.91 -0.50 -16.61
N LEU A 111 -3.28 0.58 -15.93
CA LEU A 111 -2.83 0.83 -14.56
C LEU A 111 -3.22 -0.32 -13.62
N LEU A 112 -4.48 -0.75 -13.66
CA LEU A 112 -4.96 -1.87 -12.85
C LEU A 112 -4.16 -3.16 -13.12
N LYS A 113 -3.89 -3.44 -14.38
CA LYS A 113 -3.09 -4.59 -14.81
C LYS A 113 -1.67 -4.52 -14.24
N ARG A 114 -1.01 -3.36 -14.34
CA ARG A 114 0.35 -3.14 -13.83
C ARG A 114 0.42 -3.29 -12.32
N VAL A 115 -0.50 -2.67 -11.59
CA VAL A 115 -0.57 -2.76 -10.12
C VAL A 115 -0.85 -4.21 -9.70
N GLY A 116 -1.82 -4.87 -10.34
CA GLY A 116 -2.16 -6.26 -10.05
C GLY A 116 -1.04 -7.26 -10.32
N ALA A 117 -0.08 -6.91 -11.16
CA ALA A 117 1.10 -7.73 -11.43
C ALA A 117 2.21 -7.57 -10.39
N LEU A 118 2.16 -6.54 -9.54
CA LEU A 118 3.13 -6.36 -8.47
C LEU A 118 2.92 -7.43 -7.39
N PRO A 119 4.01 -8.07 -6.92
CA PRO A 119 3.92 -8.98 -5.78
C PRO A 119 3.26 -8.31 -4.56
N GLY A 120 2.33 -9.00 -3.94
CA GLY A 120 1.57 -8.49 -2.80
C GLY A 120 0.25 -7.80 -3.15
N PHE A 121 -0.07 -7.65 -4.44
CA PHE A 121 -1.32 -7.05 -4.91
C PHE A 121 -2.22 -8.09 -5.58
N GLY A 122 -3.29 -8.49 -4.89
CA GLY A 122 -4.40 -9.20 -5.52
C GLY A 122 -5.35 -8.20 -6.20
N LYS A 123 -6.41 -8.70 -6.83
CA LYS A 123 -7.37 -7.86 -7.58
C LYS A 123 -7.97 -6.75 -6.72
N GLN A 124 -8.46 -7.09 -5.52
CA GLN A 124 -9.10 -6.10 -4.64
C GLN A 124 -8.12 -5.01 -4.21
N LYS A 125 -6.93 -5.38 -3.75
CA LYS A 125 -5.91 -4.42 -3.33
C LYS A 125 -5.44 -3.55 -4.49
N ALA A 126 -5.32 -4.12 -5.70
CA ALA A 126 -4.98 -3.36 -6.90
C ALA A 126 -6.06 -2.31 -7.22
N GLN A 127 -7.32 -2.66 -7.13
CA GLN A 127 -8.43 -1.72 -7.33
C GLN A 127 -8.43 -0.62 -6.28
N ILE A 128 -8.17 -0.93 -5.02
CA ILE A 128 -8.06 0.06 -3.94
C ILE A 128 -6.90 1.02 -4.22
N PHE A 129 -5.76 0.51 -4.66
CA PHE A 129 -4.59 1.35 -4.94
C PHE A 129 -4.83 2.26 -6.16
N VAL A 130 -5.48 1.77 -7.21
CA VAL A 130 -5.91 2.61 -8.35
C VAL A 130 -6.80 3.73 -7.87
N ALA A 131 -7.78 3.43 -7.00
CA ALA A 131 -8.66 4.45 -6.42
C ALA A 131 -7.88 5.48 -5.58
N LEU A 132 -6.93 5.03 -4.77
CA LEU A 132 -6.08 5.90 -3.95
C LEU A 132 -5.28 6.87 -4.82
N LEU A 133 -4.63 6.36 -5.87
CA LEU A 133 -3.86 7.18 -6.81
C LEU A 133 -4.74 8.23 -7.50
N GLY A 134 -5.92 7.82 -7.96
CA GLY A 134 -6.85 8.75 -8.65
C GLY A 134 -7.47 9.79 -7.72
N LYS A 135 -7.88 9.38 -6.52
CA LYS A 135 -8.58 10.27 -5.58
C LYS A 135 -7.65 11.21 -4.82
N GLN A 136 -6.41 10.79 -4.52
CA GLN A 136 -5.55 11.53 -3.59
C GLN A 136 -4.19 11.91 -4.15
N TYR A 137 -3.71 11.27 -5.20
CA TYR A 137 -2.36 11.51 -5.74
C TYR A 137 -2.36 12.07 -7.16
N GLY A 138 -3.51 12.48 -7.67
CA GLY A 138 -3.60 13.17 -8.97
C GLY A 138 -3.29 12.32 -10.20
N VAL A 139 -3.37 11.00 -10.10
CA VAL A 139 -3.17 10.08 -11.22
C VAL A 139 -4.50 9.97 -11.98
N ASP A 140 -4.72 10.91 -12.89
CA ASP A 140 -5.99 11.05 -13.63
C ASP A 140 -5.88 10.41 -15.02
N LEU A 141 -5.86 9.09 -15.05
CA LEU A 141 -5.85 8.32 -16.29
C LEU A 141 -7.28 8.04 -16.77
N PRO A 142 -7.53 8.04 -18.10
CA PRO A 142 -8.86 7.70 -18.61
C PRO A 142 -9.35 6.35 -18.08
N GLY A 143 -10.59 6.32 -17.56
CA GLY A 143 -11.23 5.09 -17.08
C GLY A 143 -10.72 4.55 -15.75
N TRP A 144 -9.95 5.33 -14.97
CA TRP A 144 -9.43 4.82 -13.70
C TRP A 144 -10.54 4.51 -12.68
N ARG A 145 -11.64 5.27 -12.67
CA ARG A 145 -12.74 5.02 -11.74
C ARG A 145 -13.42 3.69 -12.01
N GLU A 146 -13.67 3.37 -13.26
CA GLU A 146 -14.25 2.10 -13.69
C GLU A 146 -13.29 0.94 -13.38
N ALA A 147 -12.00 1.12 -13.64
CA ALA A 147 -10.98 0.12 -13.31
C ALA A 147 -10.90 -0.16 -11.81
N ALA A 148 -11.06 0.87 -10.99
CA ALA A 148 -11.08 0.74 -9.52
C ALA A 148 -12.34 0.04 -8.98
N GLY A 149 -13.34 -0.21 -9.81
CA GLY A 149 -14.57 -0.91 -9.44
C GLY A 149 -15.33 -0.21 -8.32
N ASP A 150 -15.69 -0.95 -7.29
CA ASP A 150 -16.47 -0.44 -6.15
C ASP A 150 -15.77 0.67 -5.37
N TYR A 151 -14.46 0.83 -5.52
CA TYR A 151 -13.65 1.83 -4.81
C TYR A 151 -13.50 3.13 -5.60
N GLY A 152 -13.91 3.16 -6.86
CA GLY A 152 -13.79 4.31 -7.76
C GLY A 152 -14.72 5.48 -7.50
N PRO A 153 -16.02 5.28 -7.15
CA PRO A 153 -16.96 6.38 -7.00
C PRO A 153 -16.57 7.36 -5.89
N GLU A 154 -16.85 8.64 -6.12
CA GLU A 154 -16.71 9.68 -5.09
C GLU A 154 -17.78 9.55 -4.01
N GLY A 155 -17.48 10.10 -2.83
CA GLY A 155 -18.44 10.15 -1.71
C GLY A 155 -18.67 8.80 -1.02
N THR A 156 -17.86 7.80 -1.32
CA THR A 156 -17.87 6.51 -0.61
C THR A 156 -16.84 6.49 0.50
N TYR A 157 -17.01 5.56 1.46
CA TYR A 157 -16.09 5.35 2.57
C TYR A 157 -15.77 3.85 2.67
N LYS A 158 -15.19 3.30 1.62
CA LYS A 158 -15.01 1.85 1.47
C LYS A 158 -13.58 1.38 1.70
N SER A 159 -12.60 2.24 1.51
CA SER A 159 -11.19 1.85 1.56
C SER A 159 -10.28 3.00 1.99
N VAL A 160 -8.99 2.70 2.09
CA VAL A 160 -7.93 3.69 2.34
C VAL A 160 -7.97 4.86 1.35
N ALA A 161 -8.46 4.65 0.13
CA ALA A 161 -8.62 5.68 -0.89
C ALA A 161 -9.53 6.82 -0.45
N ASP A 162 -10.43 6.58 0.50
CA ASP A 162 -11.43 7.53 0.99
C ASP A 162 -11.02 8.19 2.32
N ILE A 163 -9.86 7.88 2.87
CA ILE A 163 -9.39 8.40 4.16
C ILE A 163 -8.63 9.71 3.94
N ARG A 164 -9.18 10.82 4.43
CA ARG A 164 -8.59 12.16 4.33
C ARG A 164 -8.47 12.85 5.70
N ASP A 165 -9.20 12.37 6.69
CA ASP A 165 -9.34 12.98 8.01
C ASP A 165 -9.83 11.92 9.03
N PRO A 166 -9.89 12.25 10.34
CA PRO A 166 -10.39 11.31 11.35
C PRO A 166 -11.83 10.85 11.13
N GLU A 167 -12.68 11.72 10.57
CA GLU A 167 -14.07 11.37 10.28
C GLU A 167 -14.17 10.29 9.20
N SER A 168 -13.49 10.48 8.07
CA SER A 168 -13.46 9.51 6.98
C SER A 168 -12.81 8.20 7.41
N LEU A 169 -11.78 8.25 8.26
CA LEU A 169 -11.19 7.05 8.84
C LEU A 169 -12.22 6.25 9.65
N ALA A 170 -13.00 6.92 10.50
CA ALA A 170 -14.05 6.28 11.29
C ALA A 170 -15.11 5.61 10.39
N LYS A 171 -15.53 6.30 9.33
CA LYS A 171 -16.51 5.78 8.37
C LYS A 171 -15.99 4.55 7.62
N VAL A 172 -14.72 4.55 7.19
CA VAL A 172 -14.10 3.40 6.54
C VAL A 172 -14.01 2.21 7.51
N ARG A 173 -13.65 2.44 8.75
CA ARG A 173 -13.62 1.40 9.79
C ARG A 173 -14.98 0.77 10.01
N ASP A 174 -16.02 1.59 10.10
CA ASP A 174 -17.40 1.11 10.27
C ASP A 174 -17.84 0.26 9.08
N TYR A 175 -17.55 0.69 7.86
CA TYR A 175 -17.83 -0.09 6.66
C TYR A 175 -17.15 -1.46 6.68
N LYS A 176 -15.86 -1.50 7.03
CA LYS A 176 -15.11 -2.76 7.15
C LYS A 176 -15.70 -3.70 8.21
N LYS A 177 -16.17 -3.15 9.35
CA LYS A 177 -16.86 -3.94 10.38
C LYS A 177 -18.16 -4.54 9.86
N GLN A 178 -18.96 -3.74 9.14
CA GLN A 178 -20.22 -4.21 8.55
C GLN A 178 -19.98 -5.32 7.53
N LEU A 179 -18.95 -5.21 6.69
CA LEU A 179 -18.57 -6.27 5.74
C LEU A 179 -18.20 -7.57 6.45
N LYS A 180 -17.41 -7.50 7.52
CA LYS A 180 -17.02 -8.68 8.30
C LYS A 180 -18.23 -9.33 8.98
N ALA A 181 -19.14 -8.54 9.53
CA ALA A 181 -20.37 -9.04 10.15
C ALA A 181 -21.28 -9.73 9.11
N ALA A 182 -21.45 -9.13 7.92
CA ALA A 182 -22.22 -9.72 6.83
C ALA A 182 -21.61 -11.05 6.34
N ALA A 183 -20.28 -11.10 6.20
CA ALA A 183 -19.58 -12.34 5.80
C ALA A 183 -19.74 -13.46 6.83
N LYS A 184 -19.75 -13.13 8.14
CA LYS A 184 -19.99 -14.11 9.22
C LYS A 184 -21.44 -14.59 9.26
N ALA A 185 -22.40 -13.74 8.89
CA ALA A 185 -23.82 -14.12 8.88
C ALA A 185 -24.20 -15.06 7.72
N THR A 186 -23.41 -15.06 6.64
CA THR A 186 -23.64 -15.88 5.45
C THR A 186 -22.79 -17.15 5.39
N GLY A 187 -21.88 -17.32 6.37
CA GLY A 187 -20.98 -18.49 6.44
C GLY A 187 -21.46 -19.66 7.30
#